data_5cb5306c9c2efe54197a2afa37208b25
#
_entry.id   5cb5306c9c2efe54197a2afa37208b25
#
_cell.length_a   1.000
_cell.length_b   1.000
_cell.length_c   1.000
_cell.angle_alpha   90.00
_cell.angle_beta   90.00
_cell.angle_gamma   90.00
#
_symmetry.space_group_name_H-M   'P 1'
#
loop_
_entity.id
_entity.type
_entity.pdbx_description
1 polymer ?
#
loop_
_entity_poly.entity_id
_entity_poly.type
_entity_poly.pdbx_seq_one_letter_code
_entity_poly.pdbx_strand_id
1 'polypeptide(L)'
;MPSQIYEILSLMMRYWFAALGVLIVLRAFWWLWKDHRSREKKRRSLPDAGSIGEFVVESDCAALPQDTLLPVPADGTLGSVRSCDIVVPARGVSPRHLDVMFRNGYGLYIIPWRGCSCIVDGETVANRKDGMAHPLQHN
;
A
#
# COMPACT_ATOMS: atom_id res chain seq x y z
N MET A 1 -8.80 64.35 -3.55
CA MET A 1 -8.91 63.22 -4.51
C MET A 1 -7.74 62.22 -4.52
N PRO A 2 -6.45 62.52 -4.24
CA PRO A 2 -5.41 61.49 -4.21
C PRO A 2 -5.52 60.51 -3.03
N SER A 3 -6.02 60.90 -1.87
CA SER A 3 -6.13 60.05 -0.68
C SER A 3 -6.99 58.81 -0.88
N GLN A 4 -8.12 58.91 -1.57
CA GLN A 4 -9.04 57.80 -1.81
C GLN A 4 -8.40 56.73 -2.75
N ILE A 5 -7.58 57.15 -3.70
CA ILE A 5 -6.90 56.22 -4.60
C ILE A 5 -5.85 55.43 -3.85
N TYR A 6 -5.15 56.01 -2.90
CA TYR A 6 -4.16 55.32 -2.07
C TYR A 6 -4.83 54.33 -1.10
N GLU A 7 -5.99 54.65 -0.55
CA GLU A 7 -6.77 53.70 0.31
C GLU A 7 -7.25 52.48 -0.47
N ILE A 8 -7.78 52.69 -1.67
CA ILE A 8 -8.26 51.61 -2.53
C ILE A 8 -7.07 50.72 -2.97
N LEU A 9 -5.96 51.33 -3.34
CA LEU A 9 -4.75 50.61 -3.78
C LEU A 9 -4.16 49.76 -2.63
N SER A 10 -4.12 50.34 -1.42
CA SER A 10 -3.64 49.64 -0.22
C SER A 10 -4.50 48.42 0.14
N LEU A 11 -5.84 48.56 0.06
CA LEU A 11 -6.77 47.47 0.26
C LEU A 11 -6.61 46.37 -0.79
N MET A 12 -6.50 46.75 -2.06
CA MET A 12 -6.23 45.78 -3.15
C MET A 12 -4.94 45.01 -2.96
N MET A 13 -3.85 45.68 -2.58
CA MET A 13 -2.56 45.05 -2.30
C MET A 13 -2.68 44.05 -1.14
N ARG A 14 -3.38 44.40 -0.07
CA ARG A 14 -3.60 43.54 1.10
C ARG A 14 -4.32 42.24 0.74
N TYR A 15 -5.39 42.32 -0.05
CA TYR A 15 -6.13 41.14 -0.48
C TYR A 15 -5.35 40.32 -1.50
N TRP A 16 -4.57 40.98 -2.35
CA TRP A 16 -3.72 40.32 -3.32
C TRP A 16 -2.62 39.47 -2.66
N PHE A 17 -1.96 39.98 -1.63
CA PHE A 17 -0.98 39.23 -0.84
C PHE A 17 -1.62 38.08 -0.09
N ALA A 18 -2.81 38.25 0.48
CA ALA A 18 -3.54 37.19 1.13
C ALA A 18 -3.93 36.07 0.14
N ALA A 19 -4.41 36.42 -1.04
CA ALA A 19 -4.74 35.46 -2.09
C ALA A 19 -3.52 34.67 -2.58
N LEU A 20 -2.38 35.34 -2.77
CA LEU A 20 -1.11 34.69 -3.10
C LEU A 20 -0.65 33.72 -2.01
N GLY A 21 -0.76 34.11 -0.73
CA GLY A 21 -0.43 33.23 0.40
C GLY A 21 -1.26 31.97 0.41
N VAL A 22 -2.57 32.10 0.24
CA VAL A 22 -3.51 30.95 0.17
C VAL A 22 -3.16 30.05 -1.03
N LEU A 23 -2.86 30.62 -2.19
CA LEU A 23 -2.51 29.87 -3.40
C LEU A 23 -1.22 29.07 -3.22
N ILE A 24 -0.20 29.64 -2.58
CA ILE A 24 1.06 28.96 -2.26
C ILE A 24 0.82 27.79 -1.32
N VAL A 25 0.03 27.99 -0.26
CA VAL A 25 -0.29 26.93 0.71
C VAL A 25 -1.07 25.80 0.05
N LEU A 26 -2.08 26.10 -0.77
CA LEU A 26 -2.85 25.11 -1.52
C LEU A 26 -1.95 24.31 -2.48
N ARG A 27 -1.04 25.01 -3.18
CA ARG A 27 -0.11 24.37 -4.10
C ARG A 27 0.89 23.47 -3.36
N ALA A 28 1.40 23.90 -2.20
CA ALA A 28 2.29 23.10 -1.36
C ALA A 28 1.58 21.85 -0.83
N PHE A 29 0.35 21.99 -0.35
CA PHE A 29 -0.47 20.89 0.13
C PHE A 29 -0.76 19.87 -0.98
N TRP A 30 -1.09 20.34 -2.19
CA TRP A 30 -1.32 19.49 -3.33
C TRP A 30 -0.06 18.71 -3.76
N TRP A 31 1.10 19.36 -3.68
CA TRP A 31 2.40 18.74 -3.94
C TRP A 31 2.75 17.68 -2.90
N LEU A 32 2.57 17.96 -1.62
CA LEU A 32 2.78 16.99 -0.54
C LEU A 32 1.89 15.76 -0.71
N TRP A 33 0.62 15.98 -1.03
CA TRP A 33 -0.32 14.88 -1.23
C TRP A 33 0.03 14.01 -2.44
N LYS A 34 0.44 14.64 -3.53
CA LYS A 34 0.91 13.94 -4.72
C LYS A 34 2.21 13.16 -4.46
N ASP A 35 3.15 13.74 -3.70
CA ASP A 35 4.42 13.09 -3.37
C ASP A 35 4.24 11.91 -2.41
N HIS A 36 3.36 12.03 -1.42
CA HIS A 36 3.01 10.93 -0.53
C HIS A 36 2.45 9.74 -1.31
N ARG A 37 1.54 9.99 -2.25
CA ARG A 37 0.95 8.95 -3.10
C ARG A 37 1.95 8.32 -4.08
N SER A 38 2.98 9.07 -4.50
CA SER A 38 4.01 8.59 -5.42
C SER A 38 5.12 7.81 -4.69
N ARG A 39 5.38 8.09 -3.43
CA ARG A 39 6.33 7.34 -2.58
C ARG A 39 5.84 5.93 -2.28
N GLU A 40 4.54 5.75 -2.02
CA GLU A 40 3.95 4.42 -1.89
C GLU A 40 4.09 3.59 -3.17
N LYS A 41 3.90 4.21 -4.35
CA LYS A 41 4.11 3.52 -5.64
C LYS A 41 5.58 3.16 -5.88
N LYS A 42 6.52 4.02 -5.50
CA LYS A 42 7.97 3.75 -5.65
C LYS A 42 8.48 2.68 -4.69
N ARG A 43 7.96 2.61 -3.47
CA ARG A 43 8.26 1.51 -2.54
C ARG A 43 7.83 0.15 -3.09
N ARG A 44 6.73 0.11 -3.84
CA ARG A 44 6.21 -1.10 -4.49
C ARG A 44 6.96 -1.51 -5.77
N SER A 45 7.74 -0.60 -6.35
CA SER A 45 8.46 -0.84 -7.62
C SER A 45 9.96 -1.10 -7.48
N LEU A 46 10.48 -1.06 -6.25
CA LEU A 46 11.87 -1.44 -5.95
C LEU A 46 11.87 -2.89 -5.44
N PRO A 47 12.27 -3.87 -6.25
CA PRO A 47 12.18 -5.27 -5.87
C PRO A 47 13.04 -5.65 -4.67
N ASP A 48 13.97 -4.78 -4.25
CA ASP A 48 14.99 -5.13 -3.25
C ASP A 48 14.90 -4.32 -1.94
N ALA A 49 14.04 -3.30 -1.85
CA ALA A 49 13.96 -2.45 -0.67
C ALA A 49 12.90 -2.95 0.32
N GLY A 50 13.23 -3.95 1.13
CA GLY A 50 12.41 -4.42 2.24
C GLY A 50 11.64 -5.71 2.01
N SER A 51 11.98 -6.50 0.98
CA SER A 51 11.55 -7.89 0.89
C SER A 51 12.37 -8.74 1.87
N ILE A 52 11.69 -9.56 2.63
CA ILE A 52 12.30 -10.52 3.57
C ILE A 52 12.51 -11.90 2.94
N GLY A 53 11.95 -12.11 1.76
CA GLY A 53 12.00 -13.37 1.02
C GLY A 53 11.17 -13.29 -0.25
N GLU A 54 11.00 -14.43 -0.90
CA GLU A 54 10.25 -14.58 -2.13
C GLU A 54 9.35 -15.80 -2.02
N PHE A 55 8.11 -15.68 -2.52
CA PHE A 55 7.25 -16.84 -2.77
C PHE A 55 7.47 -17.32 -4.18
N VAL A 56 7.67 -18.60 -4.35
CA VAL A 56 7.76 -19.27 -5.65
C VAL A 56 6.40 -19.83 -6.01
N VAL A 57 5.91 -19.53 -7.19
CA VAL A 57 4.65 -20.07 -7.70
C VAL A 57 4.89 -21.49 -8.23
N GLU A 58 4.34 -22.50 -7.57
CA GLU A 58 4.51 -23.89 -7.98
C GLU A 58 3.47 -24.35 -9.02
N SER A 59 2.27 -23.76 -8.99
CA SER A 59 1.18 -24.15 -9.91
C SER A 59 1.08 -23.20 -11.09
N ASP A 60 0.99 -23.75 -12.29
CA ASP A 60 0.75 -22.97 -13.50
C ASP A 60 -0.71 -22.49 -13.55
N CYS A 61 -0.91 -21.17 -13.63
CA CYS A 61 -2.20 -20.59 -13.93
C CYS A 61 -2.06 -19.52 -15.02
N ALA A 62 -3.12 -19.29 -15.79
CA ALA A 62 -3.12 -18.39 -16.95
C ALA A 62 -2.60 -16.95 -16.64
N ALA A 63 -2.66 -16.54 -15.39
CA ALA A 63 -2.28 -15.20 -14.97
C ALA A 63 -0.93 -15.14 -14.20
N LEU A 64 -0.43 -16.29 -13.74
CA LEU A 64 0.84 -16.44 -13.02
C LEU A 64 1.50 -17.74 -13.46
N PRO A 65 2.52 -17.66 -14.33
CA PRO A 65 3.29 -18.84 -14.73
C PRO A 65 3.99 -19.50 -13.54
N GLN A 66 4.21 -20.80 -13.64
CA GLN A 66 5.07 -21.53 -12.70
C GLN A 66 6.46 -20.88 -12.61
N ASP A 67 7.12 -21.02 -11.47
CA ASP A 67 8.43 -20.43 -11.16
C ASP A 67 8.47 -18.89 -11.12
N THR A 68 7.30 -18.22 -11.09
CA THR A 68 7.26 -16.79 -10.87
C THR A 68 7.63 -16.47 -9.43
N LEU A 69 8.63 -15.60 -9.25
CA LEU A 69 9.06 -15.10 -7.94
C LEU A 69 8.21 -13.89 -7.53
N LEU A 70 7.60 -13.97 -6.37
CA LEU A 70 6.81 -12.90 -5.78
C LEU A 70 7.52 -12.37 -4.54
N PRO A 71 8.05 -11.12 -4.55
CA PRO A 71 8.75 -10.55 -3.41
C PRO A 71 7.80 -10.37 -2.24
N VAL A 72 8.21 -10.81 -1.06
CA VAL A 72 7.43 -10.75 0.18
C VAL A 72 7.94 -9.60 1.05
N PRO A 73 7.14 -8.55 1.28
CA PRO A 73 7.49 -7.48 2.21
C PRO A 73 7.39 -7.96 3.66
N ALA A 74 8.06 -7.25 4.58
CA ALA A 74 7.99 -7.54 6.01
C ALA A 74 6.57 -7.43 6.57
N ASP A 75 5.81 -6.45 6.09
CA ASP A 75 4.38 -6.28 6.35
C ASP A 75 3.70 -5.96 5.03
N GLY A 76 2.69 -6.74 4.65
CA GLY A 76 2.01 -6.53 3.37
C GLY A 76 0.72 -7.29 3.25
N THR A 77 0.02 -7.01 2.16
CA THR A 77 -1.26 -7.62 1.81
C THR A 77 -1.13 -8.46 0.55
N LEU A 78 -1.71 -9.65 0.55
CA LEU A 78 -1.83 -10.52 -0.62
C LEU A 78 -3.28 -10.53 -1.10
N GLY A 79 -3.48 -10.39 -2.39
CA GLY A 79 -4.80 -10.44 -3.00
C GLY A 79 -4.78 -10.34 -4.52
N SER A 80 -5.97 -10.38 -5.14
CA SER A 80 -6.09 -10.34 -6.61
C SER A 80 -6.04 -8.93 -7.21
N VAL A 81 -6.13 -7.89 -6.40
CA VAL A 81 -6.16 -6.48 -6.87
C VAL A 81 -4.76 -5.88 -6.91
N ARG A 82 -4.48 -5.05 -7.88
CA ARG A 82 -3.19 -4.33 -8.03
C ARG A 82 -2.85 -3.37 -6.87
N SER A 83 -3.78 -3.13 -5.95
CA SER A 83 -3.52 -2.34 -4.75
C SER A 83 -2.85 -3.13 -3.63
N CYS A 84 -2.83 -4.46 -3.72
CA CYS A 84 -2.10 -5.32 -2.79
C CYS A 84 -0.59 -5.28 -3.05
N ASP A 85 0.19 -5.60 -2.03
CA ASP A 85 1.65 -5.65 -2.12
C ASP A 85 2.11 -6.89 -2.88
N ILE A 86 1.42 -8.02 -2.67
CA ILE A 86 1.61 -9.26 -3.41
C ILE A 86 0.35 -9.51 -4.24
N VAL A 87 0.47 -9.44 -5.55
CA VAL A 87 -0.68 -9.57 -6.46
C VAL A 87 -0.73 -10.98 -7.04
N VAL A 88 -1.78 -11.72 -6.70
CA VAL A 88 -2.06 -13.08 -7.19
C VAL A 88 -3.40 -13.09 -7.91
N PRO A 89 -3.45 -12.80 -9.22
CA PRO A 89 -4.69 -12.70 -9.99
C PRO A 89 -5.25 -14.07 -10.38
N ALA A 90 -5.34 -14.99 -9.42
CA ALA A 90 -5.86 -16.34 -9.62
C ALA A 90 -7.34 -16.46 -9.22
N ARG A 91 -8.06 -17.43 -9.83
CA ARG A 91 -9.44 -17.74 -9.45
C ARG A 91 -9.49 -18.26 -8.01
N GLY A 92 -10.40 -17.72 -7.20
CA GLY A 92 -10.54 -18.07 -5.80
C GLY A 92 -9.76 -17.14 -4.84
N VAL A 93 -8.91 -16.26 -5.36
CA VAL A 93 -8.23 -15.24 -4.54
C VAL A 93 -9.10 -13.99 -4.46
N SER A 94 -9.48 -13.61 -3.25
CA SER A 94 -10.25 -12.40 -2.99
C SER A 94 -9.45 -11.13 -3.29
N PRO A 95 -10.10 -9.97 -3.50
CA PRO A 95 -9.43 -8.69 -3.73
C PRO A 95 -8.35 -8.38 -2.68
N ARG A 96 -8.64 -8.65 -1.42
CA ARG A 96 -7.70 -8.71 -0.30
C ARG A 96 -7.94 -10.03 0.39
N HIS A 97 -6.98 -10.94 0.30
CA HIS A 97 -7.17 -12.33 0.72
C HIS A 97 -6.55 -12.60 2.08
N LEU A 98 -5.31 -12.19 2.28
CA LEU A 98 -4.60 -12.34 3.55
C LEU A 98 -3.59 -11.21 3.76
N ASP A 99 -3.24 -10.99 5.01
CA ASP A 99 -2.14 -10.13 5.41
C ASP A 99 -0.92 -11.00 5.76
N VAL A 100 0.26 -10.52 5.37
CA VAL A 100 1.56 -11.14 5.65
C VAL A 100 2.30 -10.27 6.64
N MET A 101 2.87 -10.86 7.68
CA MET A 101 3.58 -10.14 8.73
C MET A 101 4.83 -10.90 9.15
N PHE A 102 5.98 -10.26 9.10
CA PHE A 102 7.24 -10.81 9.58
C PHE A 102 7.55 -10.31 10.99
N ARG A 103 7.94 -11.23 11.86
CA ARG A 103 8.39 -10.92 13.21
C ARG A 103 9.81 -11.43 13.41
N ASN A 104 10.73 -10.54 13.73
CA ASN A 104 12.12 -10.89 14.04
C ASN A 104 12.20 -11.95 15.14
N GLY A 105 12.87 -13.06 14.86
CA GLY A 105 13.01 -14.19 15.78
C GLY A 105 11.86 -15.21 15.78
N TYR A 106 10.73 -14.90 15.13
CA TYR A 106 9.55 -15.78 15.09
C TYR A 106 9.16 -16.21 13.68
N GLY A 107 9.68 -15.56 12.63
CA GLY A 107 9.41 -15.90 11.24
C GLY A 107 8.26 -15.12 10.59
N LEU A 108 7.73 -15.69 9.52
CA LEU A 108 6.66 -15.12 8.71
C LEU A 108 5.31 -15.65 9.18
N TYR A 109 4.34 -14.76 9.33
CA TYR A 109 2.98 -15.08 9.71
C TYR A 109 2.00 -14.66 8.63
N ILE A 110 0.92 -15.41 8.49
CA ILE A 110 -0.21 -15.08 7.64
C ILE A 110 -1.49 -14.92 8.46
N ILE A 111 -2.31 -13.96 8.07
CA ILE A 111 -3.61 -13.69 8.70
C ILE A 111 -4.65 -13.57 7.58
N PRO A 112 -5.46 -14.61 7.33
CA PRO A 112 -6.52 -14.54 6.33
C PRO A 112 -7.57 -13.48 6.67
N TRP A 113 -8.08 -12.80 5.67
CA TRP A 113 -9.14 -11.80 5.84
C TRP A 113 -10.50 -12.48 6.12
N ARG A 114 -11.45 -11.70 6.63
CA ARG A 114 -12.80 -12.19 6.93
C ARG A 114 -13.41 -12.84 5.70
N GLY A 115 -13.86 -14.10 5.86
CA GLY A 115 -14.46 -14.87 4.78
C GLY A 115 -13.45 -15.47 3.79
N CYS A 116 -12.15 -15.30 4.02
CA CYS A 116 -11.09 -15.94 3.25
C CYS A 116 -10.49 -17.09 4.06
N SER A 117 -10.02 -18.11 3.35
CA SER A 117 -9.28 -19.23 3.93
C SER A 117 -8.13 -19.59 3.00
N CYS A 118 -7.04 -20.05 3.55
CA CYS A 118 -5.92 -20.62 2.82
C CYS A 118 -5.53 -21.95 3.43
N ILE A 119 -4.86 -22.79 2.66
CA ILE A 119 -4.32 -24.06 3.15
C ILE A 119 -2.81 -23.87 3.30
N VAL A 120 -2.29 -24.17 4.49
CA VAL A 120 -0.87 -24.10 4.81
C VAL A 120 -0.48 -25.46 5.37
N ASP A 121 0.50 -26.09 4.75
CA ASP A 121 1.00 -27.44 5.16
C ASP A 121 -0.12 -28.49 5.30
N GLY A 122 -1.19 -28.37 4.49
CA GLY A 122 -2.36 -29.24 4.52
C GLY A 122 -3.41 -28.87 5.56
N GLU A 123 -3.17 -27.88 6.40
CA GLU A 123 -4.14 -27.36 7.38
C GLU A 123 -4.89 -26.14 6.81
N THR A 124 -6.22 -26.15 6.98
CA THR A 124 -7.05 -25.02 6.56
C THR A 124 -7.02 -23.90 7.59
N VAL A 125 -6.36 -22.82 7.26
CA VAL A 125 -6.30 -21.59 8.06
C VAL A 125 -7.40 -20.66 7.59
N ALA A 126 -8.37 -20.40 8.46
CA ALA A 126 -9.43 -19.42 8.21
C ALA A 126 -9.35 -18.31 9.24
N ASN A 127 -9.79 -17.11 8.86
CA ASN A 127 -9.89 -16.01 9.81
C ASN A 127 -10.96 -16.37 10.85
N ARG A 128 -10.53 -16.84 12.01
CA ARG A 128 -11.36 -16.91 13.20
C ARG A 128 -11.46 -15.50 13.80
N LYS A 129 -12.53 -15.24 14.52
CA LYS A 129 -12.80 -13.95 15.20
C LYS A 129 -11.65 -13.46 16.09
N ASP A 130 -10.74 -14.36 16.45
CA ASP A 130 -9.64 -14.12 17.40
C ASP A 130 -8.31 -13.68 16.73
N GLY A 131 -8.30 -13.50 15.40
CA GLY A 131 -7.13 -12.95 14.69
C GLY A 131 -5.84 -13.75 14.86
N MET A 132 -5.92 -15.08 15.02
CA MET A 132 -4.72 -15.91 15.16
C MET A 132 -3.89 -15.89 13.89
N ALA A 133 -2.68 -15.34 14.02
CA ALA A 133 -1.65 -15.40 13.00
C ALA A 133 -1.09 -16.83 12.93
N HIS A 134 -1.02 -17.40 11.72
CA HIS A 134 -0.45 -18.72 11.50
C HIS A 134 1.01 -18.59 11.02
N PRO A 135 1.99 -19.23 11.70
CA PRO A 135 3.38 -19.19 11.27
C PRO A 135 3.56 -20.00 9.98
N LEU A 136 4.34 -19.43 9.04
CA LEU A 136 4.83 -20.14 7.87
C LEU A 136 6.20 -20.72 8.22
N GLN A 137 6.37 -22.03 8.05
CA GLN A 137 7.67 -22.67 8.18
C GLN A 137 8.42 -22.57 6.84
N HIS A 138 9.71 -22.29 6.91
CA HIS A 138 10.59 -22.30 5.75
C HIS A 138 10.91 -23.73 5.40
N ASN A 139 10.57 -24.13 4.19
CA ASN A 139 10.94 -25.41 3.62
C ASN A 139 12.21 -25.29 2.82
#